data_9f2e329fa9ea754446b99b026c612f41
#
_entry.id   9f2e329fa9ea754446b99b026c612f41
#
_cell.length_a   1.000
_cell.length_b   1.000
_cell.length_c   1.000
_cell.angle_alpha   90.00
_cell.angle_beta   90.00
_cell.angle_gamma   90.00
#
_symmetry.space_group_name_H-M   'P 1'
#
loop_
_entity.id
_entity.type
_entity.pdbx_description
1 polymer ?
#
loop_
_entity_poly.entity_id
_entity_poly.type
_entity_poly.pdbx_seq_one_letter_code
_entity_poly.pdbx_strand_id
1 'polypeptide(L)'
;MPKRGPKCKLGYHYVFNLILWVLYTGMQWQCLPVPKDSHGKPTIHYTTVYKVFARWSDDGSLEDAFIASVQHLVDQHQLDLSVLHGDGTNTVATKGGDGMGYAGHKHQKGEKVIAIIANNGYVLAPLPVAPVNAADTVLVPEGLKGLKRVAKLTGLVLEGAYFNLDGGFDAKANRKAIFHAGMIPNIKANPRNRTSPKRGRKRWFNGTGCEFSVTPKRLAWVKVYGHSVMRERCGQKNGGTPWQRRGRECA
;
A
#
# COMPACT_ATOMS: atom_id res chain seq x y z
N MET A 1 12.50 -19.41 -6.38
CA MET A 1 11.69 -20.55 -5.90
C MET A 1 12.61 -21.59 -5.28
N PRO A 2 12.28 -22.20 -4.13
CA PRO A 2 13.15 -23.21 -3.54
C PRO A 2 13.26 -24.42 -4.48
N LYS A 3 14.50 -24.83 -4.76
CA LYS A 3 14.80 -25.98 -5.65
C LYS A 3 14.45 -27.33 -5.01
N ARG A 4 14.10 -27.37 -3.71
CA ARG A 4 13.79 -28.59 -2.93
C ARG A 4 12.47 -28.43 -2.19
N GLY A 5 11.62 -29.44 -2.21
CA GLY A 5 10.35 -29.52 -1.51
C GLY A 5 9.21 -30.05 -2.39
N PRO A 6 8.10 -30.51 -1.80
CA PRO A 6 6.96 -30.98 -2.59
C PRO A 6 6.37 -29.81 -3.38
N LYS A 7 6.05 -30.06 -4.65
CA LYS A 7 5.36 -29.08 -5.50
C LYS A 7 3.99 -28.77 -4.91
N CYS A 8 3.57 -27.51 -5.00
CA CYS A 8 2.21 -27.11 -4.60
C CYS A 8 1.21 -27.87 -5.45
N LYS A 9 0.24 -28.57 -4.84
CA LYS A 9 -0.83 -29.29 -5.53
C LYS A 9 -1.71 -28.37 -6.41
N LEU A 10 -1.93 -27.14 -5.94
CA LEU A 10 -2.49 -26.06 -6.75
C LEU A 10 -1.34 -25.25 -7.32
N GLY A 11 -1.36 -24.92 -8.59
CA GLY A 11 -0.34 -24.06 -9.21
C GLY A 11 -0.19 -22.74 -8.46
N TYR A 12 1.01 -22.17 -8.45
CA TYR A 12 1.29 -20.91 -7.72
C TYR A 12 0.42 -19.73 -8.18
N HIS A 13 0.03 -19.67 -9.45
CA HIS A 13 -0.93 -18.70 -9.96
C HIS A 13 -2.28 -18.79 -9.24
N TYR A 14 -2.79 -20.01 -9.04
CA TYR A 14 -4.05 -20.20 -8.33
C TYR A 14 -3.94 -19.79 -6.85
N VAL A 15 -2.83 -20.16 -6.19
CA VAL A 15 -2.55 -19.74 -4.81
C VAL A 15 -2.44 -18.21 -4.71
N PHE A 16 -1.82 -17.56 -5.68
CA PHE A 16 -1.75 -16.09 -5.75
C PHE A 16 -3.14 -15.46 -5.82
N ASN A 17 -4.02 -15.99 -6.68
CA ASN A 17 -5.39 -15.50 -6.77
C ASN A 17 -6.18 -15.71 -5.46
N LEU A 18 -5.97 -16.82 -4.76
CA LEU A 18 -6.56 -17.02 -3.42
C LEU A 18 -6.06 -15.99 -2.41
N ILE A 19 -4.77 -15.67 -2.45
CA ILE A 19 -4.18 -14.60 -1.61
C ILE A 19 -4.82 -13.25 -1.94
N LEU A 20 -4.89 -12.90 -3.22
CA LEU A 20 -5.53 -11.65 -3.67
C LEU A 20 -7.00 -11.58 -3.22
N TRP A 21 -7.71 -12.71 -3.25
CA TRP A 21 -9.10 -12.78 -2.79
C TRP A 21 -9.23 -12.41 -1.31
N VAL A 22 -8.40 -12.99 -0.44
CA VAL A 22 -8.38 -12.62 1.00
C VAL A 22 -8.09 -11.14 1.17
N LEU A 23 -7.07 -10.65 0.49
CA LEU A 23 -6.62 -9.26 0.63
C LEU A 23 -7.67 -8.26 0.09
N TYR A 24 -8.38 -8.62 -0.97
CA TYR A 24 -9.43 -7.80 -1.56
C TYR A 24 -10.70 -7.77 -0.71
N THR A 25 -11.17 -8.96 -0.27
CA THR A 25 -12.45 -9.08 0.45
C THR A 25 -12.31 -8.82 1.95
N GLY A 26 -11.11 -8.99 2.52
CA GLY A 26 -10.88 -8.95 3.97
C GLY A 26 -11.43 -10.15 4.72
N MET A 27 -11.78 -11.24 4.00
CA MET A 27 -12.28 -12.47 4.64
C MET A 27 -11.21 -13.13 5.52
N GLN A 28 -11.65 -13.96 6.43
CA GLN A 28 -10.73 -14.77 7.22
C GLN A 28 -10.10 -15.86 6.35
N TRP A 29 -8.82 -16.20 6.59
CA TRP A 29 -8.11 -17.23 5.85
C TRP A 29 -8.81 -18.59 5.86
N GLN A 30 -9.47 -18.93 6.97
CA GLN A 30 -10.24 -20.18 7.09
C GLN A 30 -11.47 -20.25 6.18
N CYS A 31 -11.98 -19.10 5.74
CA CYS A 31 -13.14 -18.99 4.84
C CYS A 31 -12.77 -19.00 3.35
N LEU A 32 -11.47 -19.25 3.02
CA LEU A 32 -11.03 -19.33 1.65
C LEU A 32 -11.75 -20.42 0.87
N PRO A 33 -12.29 -20.12 -0.33
CA PRO A 33 -12.95 -21.08 -1.20
C PRO A 33 -11.93 -21.99 -1.90
N VAL A 34 -11.22 -22.81 -1.11
CA VAL A 34 -10.26 -23.78 -1.64
C VAL A 34 -11.03 -24.90 -2.36
N PRO A 35 -10.62 -25.29 -3.59
CA PRO A 35 -11.26 -26.40 -4.31
C PRO A 35 -11.25 -27.68 -3.47
N LYS A 36 -12.37 -28.41 -3.53
CA LYS A 36 -12.51 -29.70 -2.86
C LYS A 36 -12.18 -30.83 -3.83
N ASP A 37 -11.64 -31.91 -3.30
CA ASP A 37 -11.43 -33.16 -4.03
C ASP A 37 -12.73 -33.97 -4.22
N SER A 38 -12.65 -35.14 -4.87
CA SER A 38 -13.78 -36.03 -5.07
C SER A 38 -14.42 -36.56 -3.77
N HIS A 39 -13.72 -36.45 -2.65
CA HIS A 39 -14.20 -36.84 -1.31
C HIS A 39 -14.73 -35.63 -0.50
N GLY A 40 -14.87 -34.46 -1.12
CA GLY A 40 -15.35 -33.23 -0.47
C GLY A 40 -14.33 -32.57 0.46
N LYS A 41 -13.08 -33.03 0.52
CA LYS A 41 -12.01 -32.44 1.32
C LYS A 41 -11.29 -31.33 0.55
N PRO A 42 -10.87 -30.23 1.20
CA PRO A 42 -10.07 -29.20 0.54
C PRO A 42 -8.78 -29.80 -0.05
N THR A 43 -8.47 -29.49 -1.29
CA THR A 43 -7.26 -29.95 -2.01
C THR A 43 -5.98 -29.56 -1.27
N ILE A 44 -5.99 -28.38 -0.65
CA ILE A 44 -4.97 -27.90 0.29
C ILE A 44 -5.63 -27.22 1.47
N HIS A 45 -5.00 -27.26 2.63
CA HIS A 45 -5.50 -26.53 3.79
C HIS A 45 -5.20 -25.02 3.66
N TYR A 46 -6.11 -24.16 4.12
CA TYR A 46 -5.94 -22.69 4.04
C TYR A 46 -4.62 -22.19 4.66
N THR A 47 -4.11 -22.88 5.70
CA THR A 47 -2.82 -22.55 6.31
C THR A 47 -1.65 -22.72 5.35
N THR A 48 -1.77 -23.57 4.32
CA THR A 48 -0.76 -23.71 3.27
C THR A 48 -0.72 -22.46 2.40
N VAL A 49 -1.91 -21.91 2.04
CA VAL A 49 -2.01 -20.65 1.31
C VAL A 49 -1.41 -19.51 2.14
N TYR A 50 -1.74 -19.44 3.43
CA TYR A 50 -1.17 -18.46 4.35
C TYR A 50 0.36 -18.58 4.47
N LYS A 51 0.92 -19.80 4.56
CA LYS A 51 2.38 -20.02 4.60
C LYS A 51 3.07 -19.56 3.32
N VAL A 52 2.43 -19.74 2.15
CA VAL A 52 2.94 -19.24 0.89
C VAL A 52 2.93 -17.71 0.87
N PHE A 53 1.81 -17.08 1.26
CA PHE A 53 1.72 -15.63 1.41
C PHE A 53 2.82 -15.10 2.32
N ALA A 54 2.98 -15.74 3.47
CA ALA A 54 4.00 -15.42 4.44
C ALA A 54 5.41 -15.40 3.83
N ARG A 55 5.77 -16.48 3.15
CA ARG A 55 7.08 -16.63 2.52
C ARG A 55 7.29 -15.57 1.42
N TRP A 56 6.28 -15.36 0.56
CA TRP A 56 6.39 -14.37 -0.51
C TRP A 56 6.45 -12.93 -0.01
N SER A 57 5.90 -12.67 1.19
CA SER A 57 6.05 -11.41 1.89
C SER A 57 7.48 -11.23 2.41
N ASP A 58 8.05 -12.30 2.96
CA ASP A 58 9.37 -12.28 3.60
C ASP A 58 10.53 -12.28 2.57
N ASP A 59 10.35 -12.94 1.41
CA ASP A 59 11.38 -13.08 0.37
C ASP A 59 11.33 -12.01 -0.74
N GLY A 60 10.40 -11.06 -0.65
CA GLY A 60 10.25 -9.97 -1.63
C GLY A 60 9.47 -10.34 -2.89
N SER A 61 9.03 -11.60 -3.05
CA SER A 61 8.29 -12.03 -4.26
C SER A 61 7.03 -11.23 -4.53
N LEU A 62 6.33 -10.72 -3.49
CA LEU A 62 5.16 -9.85 -3.68
C LEU A 62 5.56 -8.47 -4.21
N GLU A 63 6.71 -7.94 -3.80
CA GLU A 63 7.22 -6.69 -4.33
C GLU A 63 7.65 -6.85 -5.79
N ASP A 64 8.31 -7.94 -6.13
CA ASP A 64 8.67 -8.25 -7.51
C ASP A 64 7.43 -8.38 -8.40
N ALA A 65 6.38 -9.05 -7.92
CA ALA A 65 5.10 -9.15 -8.64
C ALA A 65 4.45 -7.77 -8.83
N PHE A 66 4.53 -6.87 -7.84
CA PHE A 66 4.06 -5.50 -7.95
C PHE A 66 4.85 -4.73 -9.02
N ILE A 67 6.19 -4.77 -8.96
CA ILE A 67 7.05 -4.10 -9.96
C ILE A 67 6.77 -4.63 -11.36
N ALA A 68 6.62 -5.94 -11.53
CA ALA A 68 6.26 -6.55 -12.82
C ALA A 68 4.88 -6.09 -13.32
N SER A 69 3.91 -5.88 -12.41
CA SER A 69 2.60 -5.34 -12.79
C SER A 69 2.67 -3.89 -13.26
N VAL A 70 3.49 -3.06 -12.60
CA VAL A 70 3.74 -1.67 -13.05
C VAL A 70 4.46 -1.67 -14.39
N GLN A 71 5.48 -2.52 -14.56
CA GLN A 71 6.18 -2.66 -15.83
C GLN A 71 5.22 -3.02 -16.96
N HIS A 72 4.32 -3.97 -16.74
CA HIS A 72 3.30 -4.35 -17.73
C HIS A 72 2.42 -3.15 -18.14
N LEU A 73 2.01 -2.32 -17.17
CA LEU A 73 1.23 -1.11 -17.45
C LEU A 73 2.03 -0.07 -18.26
N VAL A 74 3.34 0.03 -18.01
CA VAL A 74 4.25 0.88 -18.81
C VAL A 74 4.32 0.38 -20.24
N ASP A 75 4.57 -0.92 -20.43
CA ASP A 75 4.73 -1.55 -21.75
C ASP A 75 3.46 -1.44 -22.59
N GLN A 76 2.28 -1.46 -21.92
CA GLN A 76 0.97 -1.30 -22.56
C GLN A 76 0.55 0.18 -22.70
N HIS A 77 1.39 1.15 -22.34
CA HIS A 77 1.08 2.59 -22.36
C HIS A 77 -0.23 2.94 -21.62
N GLN A 78 -0.53 2.23 -20.54
CA GLN A 78 -1.79 2.39 -19.79
C GLN A 78 -1.69 3.40 -18.64
N LEU A 79 -0.53 4.01 -18.39
CA LEU A 79 -0.32 4.95 -17.29
C LEU A 79 -0.45 6.39 -17.76
N ASP A 80 -1.32 7.15 -17.10
CA ASP A 80 -1.34 8.62 -17.22
C ASP A 80 -0.50 9.22 -16.08
N LEU A 81 0.70 9.63 -16.42
CA LEU A 81 1.69 10.22 -15.49
C LEU A 81 1.67 11.76 -15.50
N SER A 82 0.76 12.39 -16.22
CA SER A 82 0.66 13.86 -16.27
C SER A 82 0.44 14.46 -14.88
N VAL A 83 -0.34 13.75 -14.06
CA VAL A 83 -0.62 14.10 -12.67
C VAL A 83 -0.49 12.85 -11.80
N LEU A 84 0.30 12.95 -10.75
CA LEU A 84 0.35 11.96 -9.68
C LEU A 84 -0.42 12.47 -8.48
N HIS A 85 -1.10 11.58 -7.80
CA HIS A 85 -1.85 11.88 -6.59
C HIS A 85 -1.27 11.12 -5.41
N GLY A 86 -1.02 11.83 -4.31
CA GLY A 86 -0.64 11.24 -3.05
C GLY A 86 -1.72 11.48 -2.00
N ASP A 87 -2.17 10.42 -1.35
CA ASP A 87 -3.15 10.51 -0.27
C ASP A 87 -2.77 9.58 0.88
N GLY A 88 -3.01 10.08 2.09
CA GLY A 88 -2.77 9.37 3.33
C GLY A 88 -4.02 8.67 3.84
N THR A 89 -3.95 7.38 4.11
CA THR A 89 -5.04 6.63 4.72
C THR A 89 -4.60 5.92 6.00
N ASN A 90 -5.55 5.77 6.93
CA ASN A 90 -5.32 5.02 8.16
C ASN A 90 -5.82 3.59 7.99
N THR A 91 -5.02 2.62 8.43
CA THR A 91 -5.42 1.23 8.57
C THR A 91 -5.70 0.96 10.04
N VAL A 92 -6.96 0.59 10.34
CA VAL A 92 -7.37 0.30 11.72
C VAL A 92 -6.97 -1.13 12.08
N ALA A 93 -6.29 -1.28 13.21
CA ALA A 93 -5.95 -2.59 13.74
C ALA A 93 -7.09 -3.10 14.62
N THR A 94 -7.69 -4.21 14.23
CA THR A 94 -8.72 -4.90 15.02
C THR A 94 -8.13 -5.75 16.15
N LYS A 95 -6.85 -6.16 16.00
CA LYS A 95 -6.08 -6.90 17.02
C LYS A 95 -4.69 -6.29 17.09
N GLY A 96 -4.07 -6.32 18.24
CA GLY A 96 -2.76 -5.72 18.48
C GLY A 96 -1.70 -6.06 17.42
N GLY A 97 -0.61 -5.33 17.39
CA GLY A 97 0.55 -5.46 16.50
C GLY A 97 1.64 -4.48 16.91
N ASP A 98 2.86 -4.68 16.43
CA ASP A 98 4.00 -3.80 16.70
C ASP A 98 3.96 -2.57 15.79
N GLY A 99 4.46 -1.43 16.26
CA GLY A 99 4.59 -0.21 15.48
C GLY A 99 3.30 0.59 15.27
N MET A 100 2.21 0.20 15.93
CA MET A 100 0.93 0.92 15.86
C MET A 100 0.92 2.14 16.75
N GLY A 101 0.25 3.21 16.28
CA GLY A 101 -0.06 4.39 17.08
C GLY A 101 -1.55 4.48 17.44
N TYR A 102 -1.90 5.52 18.19
CA TYR A 102 -3.27 5.87 18.51
C TYR A 102 -3.60 7.28 18.01
N ALA A 103 -4.62 7.39 17.15
CA ALA A 103 -5.15 8.66 16.66
C ALA A 103 -6.25 9.16 17.59
N GLY A 104 -5.94 10.10 18.48
CA GLY A 104 -6.90 10.60 19.46
C GLY A 104 -8.15 11.22 18.85
N HIS A 105 -8.01 11.97 17.74
CA HIS A 105 -9.14 12.63 17.07
C HIS A 105 -10.09 11.67 16.33
N LYS A 106 -9.62 10.47 15.97
CA LYS A 106 -10.42 9.43 15.31
C LYS A 106 -10.74 8.25 16.22
N HIS A 107 -10.21 8.26 17.45
CA HIS A 107 -10.31 7.16 18.42
C HIS A 107 -9.94 5.79 17.82
N GLN A 108 -8.88 5.75 16.99
CA GLN A 108 -8.46 4.58 16.25
C GLN A 108 -7.02 4.22 16.55
N LYS A 109 -6.77 2.93 16.79
CA LYS A 109 -5.43 2.37 16.89
C LYS A 109 -5.07 1.72 15.55
N GLY A 110 -3.85 1.97 15.06
CA GLY A 110 -3.44 1.41 13.79
C GLY A 110 -2.21 2.08 13.21
N GLU A 111 -2.08 1.97 11.92
CA GLU A 111 -1.00 2.53 11.13
C GLU A 111 -1.56 3.50 10.08
N LYS A 112 -0.69 4.33 9.57
CA LYS A 112 -0.93 5.26 8.47
C LYS A 112 -0.06 4.86 7.29
N VAL A 113 -0.62 4.90 6.11
CA VAL A 113 0.08 4.69 4.86
C VAL A 113 -0.17 5.87 3.92
N ILE A 114 0.77 6.15 3.02
CA ILE A 114 0.54 7.04 1.89
C ILE A 114 0.56 6.22 0.60
N ALA A 115 -0.47 6.38 -0.23
CA ALA A 115 -0.53 5.82 -1.57
C ALA A 115 -0.10 6.88 -2.59
N ILE A 116 0.73 6.51 -3.56
CA ILE A 116 1.07 7.34 -4.72
C ILE A 116 0.52 6.64 -5.96
N ILE A 117 -0.33 7.35 -6.70
CA ILE A 117 -1.10 6.81 -7.80
C ILE A 117 -1.00 7.69 -9.04
N ALA A 118 -1.08 7.09 -10.21
CA ALA A 118 -1.21 7.76 -11.49
C ALA A 118 -2.58 8.47 -11.61
N ASN A 119 -2.72 9.40 -12.53
CA ASN A 119 -3.97 10.16 -12.77
C ASN A 119 -5.16 9.23 -13.07
N ASN A 120 -4.93 8.14 -13.76
CA ASN A 120 -5.94 7.10 -14.03
C ASN A 120 -6.07 6.04 -12.91
N GLY A 121 -5.43 6.23 -11.77
CA GLY A 121 -5.67 5.52 -10.52
C GLY A 121 -4.86 4.25 -10.26
N TYR A 122 -3.86 3.97 -11.04
CA TYR A 122 -2.94 2.87 -10.75
C TYR A 122 -1.93 3.25 -9.66
N VAL A 123 -1.70 2.36 -8.71
CA VAL A 123 -0.69 2.54 -7.66
C VAL A 123 0.69 2.38 -8.28
N LEU A 124 1.59 3.34 -8.03
CA LEU A 124 2.91 3.40 -8.66
C LEU A 124 4.07 3.09 -7.70
N ALA A 125 3.82 3.08 -6.40
CA ALA A 125 4.90 2.92 -5.43
C ALA A 125 4.48 2.00 -4.27
N PRO A 126 5.44 1.31 -3.65
CA PRO A 126 5.25 0.68 -2.36
C PRO A 126 4.76 1.70 -1.32
N LEU A 127 3.88 1.26 -0.44
CA LEU A 127 3.26 2.10 0.56
C LEU A 127 4.17 2.22 1.79
N PRO A 128 4.72 3.40 2.09
CA PRO A 128 5.38 3.62 3.37
C PRO A 128 4.36 3.56 4.51
N VAL A 129 4.77 2.97 5.61
CA VAL A 129 3.93 2.75 6.80
C VAL A 129 4.52 3.48 7.99
N ALA A 130 3.67 4.16 8.76
CA ALA A 130 4.03 4.79 10.03
C ALA A 130 2.90 4.60 11.04
N PRO A 131 3.19 4.78 12.35
CA PRO A 131 2.13 4.82 13.37
C PRO A 131 1.05 5.86 13.01
N VAL A 132 -0.23 5.56 13.28
CA VAL A 132 -1.35 6.43 12.89
C VAL A 132 -1.27 7.86 13.45
N ASN A 133 -0.56 8.05 14.56
CA ASN A 133 -0.31 9.37 15.17
C ASN A 133 0.88 10.12 14.52
N ALA A 134 1.62 9.51 13.59
CA ALA A 134 2.68 10.20 12.87
C ALA A 134 2.11 11.31 11.99
N ALA A 135 2.85 12.40 11.82
CA ALA A 135 2.45 13.48 10.92
C ALA A 135 2.50 13.00 9.46
N ASP A 136 1.53 13.42 8.64
CA ASP A 136 1.45 13.06 7.23
C ASP A 136 2.72 13.45 6.45
N THR A 137 3.35 14.54 6.85
CA THR A 137 4.56 15.08 6.22
C THR A 137 5.76 14.13 6.29
N VAL A 138 5.81 13.20 7.24
CA VAL A 138 6.94 12.28 7.43
C VAL A 138 6.94 11.16 6.38
N LEU A 139 5.77 10.80 5.85
CA LEU A 139 5.61 9.69 4.91
C LEU A 139 6.00 10.05 3.47
N VAL A 140 5.93 11.34 3.09
CA VAL A 140 6.20 11.77 1.71
C VAL A 140 7.62 11.46 1.25
N PRO A 141 8.69 11.74 2.01
CA PRO A 141 10.05 11.41 1.59
C PRO A 141 10.25 9.91 1.33
N GLU A 142 9.66 9.06 2.19
CA GLU A 142 9.78 7.61 2.06
C GLU A 142 8.97 7.10 0.86
N GLY A 143 7.76 7.60 0.65
CA GLY A 143 6.96 7.31 -0.54
C GLY A 143 7.67 7.70 -1.84
N LEU A 144 8.34 8.86 -1.85
CA LEU A 144 9.14 9.30 -3.01
C LEU A 144 10.36 8.41 -3.27
N LYS A 145 11.00 7.86 -2.22
CA LYS A 145 12.09 6.87 -2.42
C LYS A 145 11.57 5.61 -3.10
N GLY A 146 10.42 5.08 -2.63
CA GLY A 146 9.77 3.95 -3.26
C GLY A 146 9.39 4.22 -4.71
N LEU A 147 8.77 5.36 -4.99
CA LEU A 147 8.41 5.78 -6.35
C LEU A 147 9.64 5.88 -7.27
N LYS A 148 10.72 6.52 -6.82
CA LYS A 148 11.96 6.62 -7.60
C LYS A 148 12.58 5.25 -7.88
N ARG A 149 12.53 4.33 -6.91
CA ARG A 149 13.02 2.97 -7.09
C ARG A 149 12.23 2.24 -8.18
N VAL A 150 10.90 2.28 -8.10
CA VAL A 150 10.04 1.68 -9.13
C VAL A 150 10.27 2.35 -10.48
N ALA A 151 10.30 3.67 -10.55
CA ALA A 151 10.56 4.40 -11.79
C ALA A 151 11.90 4.00 -12.45
N LYS A 152 12.96 3.84 -11.64
CA LYS A 152 14.26 3.36 -12.16
C LYS A 152 14.18 1.93 -12.72
N LEU A 153 13.40 1.05 -12.10
CA LEU A 153 13.28 -0.34 -12.51
C LEU A 153 12.36 -0.53 -13.72
N THR A 154 11.36 0.33 -13.89
CA THR A 154 10.32 0.20 -14.92
C THR A 154 10.45 1.24 -16.05
N GLY A 155 11.42 2.13 -15.96
CA GLY A 155 11.59 3.19 -16.97
C GLY A 155 10.53 4.29 -16.92
N LEU A 156 9.76 4.42 -15.83
CA LEU A 156 8.77 5.49 -15.66
C LEU A 156 9.44 6.87 -15.70
N VAL A 157 8.93 7.76 -16.55
CA VAL A 157 9.36 9.16 -16.63
C VAL A 157 8.47 10.00 -15.74
N LEU A 158 9.04 10.51 -14.64
CA LEU A 158 8.33 11.33 -13.65
C LEU A 158 8.56 12.84 -13.88
N GLU A 159 9.47 13.20 -14.77
CA GLU A 159 9.88 14.59 -14.98
C GLU A 159 8.73 15.43 -15.52
N GLY A 160 8.51 16.59 -14.89
CA GLY A 160 7.43 17.49 -15.28
C GLY A 160 6.03 17.09 -14.81
N ALA A 161 5.86 15.91 -14.25
CA ALA A 161 4.57 15.48 -13.70
C ALA A 161 4.15 16.36 -12.50
N TYR A 162 2.88 16.72 -12.43
CA TYR A 162 2.33 17.36 -11.24
C TYR A 162 2.15 16.34 -10.13
N PHE A 163 2.61 16.65 -8.91
CA PHE A 163 2.35 15.80 -7.76
C PHE A 163 1.38 16.48 -6.78
N ASN A 164 0.15 16.03 -6.82
CA ASN A 164 -0.95 16.55 -6.01
C ASN A 164 -0.95 15.92 -4.62
N LEU A 165 -0.98 16.77 -3.60
CA LEU A 165 -1.14 16.38 -2.20
C LEU A 165 -2.10 17.37 -1.51
N ASP A 166 -2.80 16.88 -0.49
CA ASP A 166 -3.65 17.76 0.31
C ASP A 166 -2.85 18.75 1.17
N GLY A 167 -3.56 19.71 1.80
CA GLY A 167 -2.92 20.72 2.65
C GLY A 167 -2.26 20.16 3.91
N GLY A 168 -2.57 18.93 4.32
CA GLY A 168 -1.92 18.27 5.44
C GLY A 168 -0.43 18.00 5.18
N PHE A 169 -0.06 17.86 3.91
CA PHE A 169 1.32 17.64 3.47
C PHE A 169 2.11 18.92 3.17
N ASP A 170 1.52 20.12 3.39
CA ASP A 170 2.17 21.42 3.07
C ASP A 170 3.37 21.71 3.99
N ALA A 171 4.50 21.11 3.68
CA ALA A 171 5.78 21.39 4.30
C ALA A 171 6.81 21.82 3.24
N LYS A 172 7.73 22.75 3.62
CA LYS A 172 8.83 23.19 2.74
C LYS A 172 9.68 22.00 2.30
N ALA A 173 9.96 21.06 3.22
CA ALA A 173 10.74 19.86 2.95
C ALA A 173 10.07 18.97 1.89
N ASN A 174 8.76 18.75 1.98
CA ASN A 174 8.01 17.92 1.02
C ASN A 174 8.04 18.55 -0.38
N ARG A 175 7.79 19.86 -0.49
CA ARG A 175 7.88 20.55 -1.78
C ARG A 175 9.27 20.45 -2.39
N LYS A 176 10.32 20.61 -1.57
CA LYS A 176 11.70 20.46 -2.00
C LYS A 176 11.98 19.01 -2.46
N ALA A 177 11.51 18.01 -1.72
CA ALA A 177 11.71 16.61 -2.05
C ALA A 177 11.02 16.22 -3.38
N ILE A 178 9.80 16.71 -3.61
CA ILE A 178 9.05 16.50 -4.86
C ILE A 178 9.79 17.19 -6.04
N PHE A 179 10.21 18.44 -5.86
CA PHE A 179 10.95 19.17 -6.88
C PHE A 179 12.27 18.46 -7.25
N HIS A 180 13.03 18.00 -6.26
CA HIS A 180 14.24 17.21 -6.49
C HIS A 180 13.99 15.82 -7.08
N ALA A 181 12.75 15.37 -7.10
CA ALA A 181 12.34 14.17 -7.82
C ALA A 181 11.97 14.44 -9.29
N GLY A 182 12.17 15.68 -9.80
CA GLY A 182 11.82 16.09 -11.15
C GLY A 182 10.36 16.47 -11.34
N MET A 183 9.54 16.43 -10.28
CA MET A 183 8.10 16.68 -10.34
C MET A 183 7.74 18.09 -9.88
N ILE A 184 6.56 18.56 -10.26
CA ILE A 184 6.00 19.86 -9.87
C ILE A 184 5.12 19.69 -8.63
N PRO A 185 5.51 20.23 -7.45
CA PRO A 185 4.71 20.08 -6.24
C PRO A 185 3.42 20.92 -6.33
N ASN A 186 2.28 20.26 -6.37
CA ASN A 186 0.96 20.88 -6.37
C ASN A 186 0.23 20.59 -5.05
N ILE A 187 0.57 21.35 -4.01
CA ILE A 187 0.04 21.17 -2.66
C ILE A 187 -0.73 22.42 -2.27
N LYS A 188 -1.99 22.26 -1.87
CA LYS A 188 -2.80 23.37 -1.32
C LYS A 188 -2.13 23.94 -0.08
N ALA A 189 -2.01 25.27 -0.02
CA ALA A 189 -1.43 25.91 1.17
C ALA A 189 -2.30 25.65 2.40
N ASN A 190 -1.70 25.16 3.48
CA ASN A 190 -2.41 24.93 4.73
C ASN A 190 -2.50 26.25 5.52
N PRO A 191 -3.71 26.79 5.77
CA PRO A 191 -3.88 28.02 6.56
C PRO A 191 -3.75 27.78 8.06
N ARG A 192 -3.74 26.52 8.53
CA ARG A 192 -3.66 26.20 9.95
C ARG A 192 -2.38 26.81 10.57
N ASN A 193 -2.49 27.40 11.73
CA ASN A 193 -1.38 28.04 12.49
C ASN A 193 -0.78 29.29 11.83
N ARG A 194 -1.52 30.00 10.97
CA ARG A 194 -1.09 31.29 10.41
C ARG A 194 -1.91 32.42 10.99
N THR A 195 -1.26 33.27 11.77
CA THR A 195 -1.84 34.51 12.31
C THR A 195 -1.64 35.71 11.37
N SER A 196 -0.72 35.58 10.39
CA SER A 196 -0.43 36.65 9.43
C SER A 196 -0.18 36.11 8.02
N PRO A 197 -0.48 36.88 6.95
CA PRO A 197 -0.13 36.48 5.59
C PRO A 197 1.36 36.26 5.42
N LYS A 198 1.76 35.22 4.66
CA LYS A 198 3.16 35.04 4.30
C LYS A 198 3.65 36.19 3.43
N ARG A 199 4.79 36.78 3.80
CA ARG A 199 5.52 37.68 2.91
C ARG A 199 6.10 36.91 1.73
N GLY A 200 6.05 37.49 0.54
CA GLY A 200 6.60 36.89 -0.67
C GLY A 200 5.55 36.46 -1.70
N ARG A 201 6.00 35.91 -2.82
CA ARG A 201 5.13 35.47 -3.93
C ARG A 201 4.18 34.38 -3.45
N LYS A 202 2.88 34.51 -3.79
CA LYS A 202 1.90 33.45 -3.57
C LYS A 202 2.35 32.17 -4.28
N ARG A 203 2.26 31.04 -3.59
CA ARG A 203 2.55 29.75 -4.20
C ARG A 203 1.48 29.44 -5.23
N TRP A 204 1.91 29.03 -6.39
CA TRP A 204 0.99 28.56 -7.42
C TRP A 204 0.37 27.23 -6.98
N PHE A 205 -0.92 27.08 -7.25
CA PHE A 205 -1.70 25.89 -6.99
C PHE A 205 -2.70 25.73 -8.13
N ASN A 206 -2.64 24.60 -8.83
CA ASN A 206 -3.62 24.24 -9.84
C ASN A 206 -4.77 23.49 -9.17
N GLY A 207 -5.93 24.11 -9.07
CA GLY A 207 -7.14 23.50 -8.52
C GLY A 207 -7.82 22.51 -9.46
N THR A 208 -7.46 22.53 -10.75
CA THR A 208 -8.06 21.66 -11.75
C THR A 208 -7.50 20.24 -11.57
N GLY A 209 -8.35 19.23 -11.44
CA GLY A 209 -7.94 17.83 -11.27
C GLY A 209 -7.48 17.44 -9.86
N CYS A 210 -7.68 18.30 -8.84
CA CYS A 210 -7.28 18.00 -7.46
C CYS A 210 -8.30 17.15 -6.68
N GLU A 211 -9.50 16.93 -7.22
CA GLU A 211 -10.51 16.07 -6.59
C GLU A 211 -10.26 14.61 -6.96
N PHE A 212 -9.37 14.01 -6.19
CA PHE A 212 -9.12 12.57 -6.29
C PHE A 212 -9.60 11.89 -5.01
N SER A 213 -10.66 11.10 -5.12
CA SER A 213 -11.05 10.18 -4.04
C SER A 213 -10.51 8.80 -4.34
N VAL A 214 -9.74 8.24 -3.41
CA VAL A 214 -9.29 6.85 -3.48
C VAL A 214 -10.51 5.95 -3.30
N THR A 215 -11.05 5.42 -4.38
CA THR A 215 -12.19 4.50 -4.30
C THR A 215 -11.77 3.16 -3.67
N PRO A 216 -12.70 2.43 -3.02
CA PRO A 216 -12.39 1.12 -2.41
C PRO A 216 -11.76 0.11 -3.38
N LYS A 217 -12.09 0.15 -4.67
CA LYS A 217 -11.50 -0.71 -5.70
C LYS A 217 -10.00 -0.43 -5.92
N ARG A 218 -9.58 0.83 -5.80
CA ARG A 218 -8.18 1.26 -5.91
C ARG A 218 -7.38 0.93 -4.64
N LEU A 219 -8.06 0.85 -3.48
CA LEU A 219 -7.47 0.43 -2.20
C LEU A 219 -7.17 -1.08 -2.11
N ALA A 220 -7.66 -1.91 -3.02
CA ALA A 220 -7.38 -3.34 -2.97
C ALA A 220 -5.88 -3.65 -3.00
N TRP A 221 -5.12 -3.00 -3.90
CA TRP A 221 -3.66 -3.10 -3.94
C TRP A 221 -2.99 -2.49 -2.70
N VAL A 222 -3.53 -1.41 -2.16
CA VAL A 222 -3.08 -0.81 -0.89
C VAL A 222 -3.20 -1.81 0.25
N LYS A 223 -4.30 -2.57 0.33
CA LYS A 223 -4.47 -3.62 1.34
C LYS A 223 -3.47 -4.77 1.16
N VAL A 224 -3.20 -5.19 -0.07
CA VAL A 224 -2.22 -6.25 -0.37
C VAL A 224 -0.85 -5.86 0.17
N TYR A 225 -0.40 -4.65 -0.12
CA TYR A 225 0.91 -4.15 0.31
C TYR A 225 0.96 -3.86 1.80
N GLY A 226 -0.07 -3.22 2.36
CA GLY A 226 -0.14 -2.90 3.79
C GLY A 226 -0.09 -4.14 4.67
N HIS A 227 -0.74 -5.23 4.29
CA HIS A 227 -0.66 -6.51 5.02
C HIS A 227 0.71 -7.18 4.91
N SER A 228 1.40 -7.04 3.78
CA SER A 228 2.75 -7.54 3.59
C SER A 228 3.74 -6.83 4.53
N VAL A 229 3.72 -5.51 4.55
CA VAL A 229 4.59 -4.68 5.40
C VAL A 229 4.27 -4.84 6.90
N MET A 230 2.99 -4.98 7.26
CA MET A 230 2.59 -5.27 8.65
C MET A 230 3.16 -6.59 9.15
N ARG A 231 3.33 -7.57 8.27
CA ARG A 231 3.85 -8.85 8.65
C ARG A 231 5.36 -8.85 8.88
N GLU A 232 6.13 -8.12 8.07
CA GLU A 232 7.57 -7.96 8.30
C GLU A 232 7.86 -7.40 9.70
N ARG A 233 7.01 -6.49 10.19
CA ARG A 233 7.13 -5.93 11.55
C ARG A 233 6.62 -6.85 12.65
N CYS A 234 5.59 -7.67 12.41
CA CYS A 234 5.05 -8.62 13.37
C CYS A 234 5.84 -9.93 13.45
N GLY A 235 6.61 -10.28 12.42
CA GLY A 235 7.33 -11.56 12.32
C GLY A 235 8.62 -11.65 13.12
N GLN A 236 9.18 -10.52 13.56
CA GLN A 236 10.50 -10.49 14.20
C GLN A 236 10.53 -10.84 15.70
N LYS A 237 9.40 -11.03 16.38
CA LYS A 237 9.43 -11.22 17.84
C LYS A 237 8.48 -12.25 18.47
N ASN A 238 7.88 -13.20 17.78
CA ASN A 238 7.16 -14.25 18.51
C ASN A 238 7.03 -15.55 17.72
N GLY A 239 7.82 -16.55 18.07
CA GLY A 239 7.63 -17.96 17.75
C GLY A 239 6.44 -18.60 18.48
N GLY A 240 5.30 -17.94 18.50
CA GLY A 240 4.08 -18.43 19.12
C GLY A 240 2.90 -18.13 18.20
N THR A 241 2.22 -19.16 17.74
CA THR A 241 0.97 -19.09 16.97
C THR A 241 -0.20 -18.60 17.83
N PRO A 242 -0.71 -17.35 17.65
CA PRO A 242 -1.87 -16.86 18.43
C PRO A 242 -3.23 -17.17 17.79
N TRP A 243 -3.37 -18.18 16.96
CA TRP A 243 -4.61 -18.41 16.21
C TRP A 243 -5.32 -19.73 16.56
N GLN A 244 -5.19 -20.21 17.77
CA GLN A 244 -6.08 -21.24 18.29
C GLN A 244 -7.01 -20.64 19.34
N ARG A 245 -8.24 -20.51 18.97
CA ARG A 245 -9.53 -20.52 19.70
C ARG A 245 -10.42 -19.33 19.34
N ARG A 246 -11.33 -19.54 18.45
CA ARG A 246 -12.81 -19.55 18.68
C ARG A 246 -13.49 -19.84 17.34
N GLY A 247 -14.09 -21.02 17.26
CA GLY A 247 -15.02 -21.36 16.20
C GLY A 247 -16.20 -20.38 16.22
N ARG A 248 -16.42 -19.75 15.10
CA ARG A 248 -17.73 -19.29 14.66
C ARG A 248 -17.82 -19.70 13.20
N GLU A 249 -18.87 -20.42 12.91
CA GLU A 249 -19.19 -20.93 11.60
C GLU A 249 -19.24 -19.79 10.59
N CYS A 250 -18.61 -20.02 9.43
CA CYS A 250 -18.77 -19.16 8.28
C CYS A 250 -20.14 -19.48 7.67
N ALA A 251 -21.10 -18.58 7.83
CA ALA A 251 -22.37 -18.61 7.12
C ALA A 251 -22.18 -18.15 5.68
#